data_9eaef25eb8c773838f3481d50cbc0160
#
_entry.id   9eaef25eb8c773838f3481d50cbc0160
#
_cell.length_a   1.000
_cell.length_b   1.000
_cell.length_c   1.000
_cell.angle_alpha   90.00
_cell.angle_beta   90.00
_cell.angle_gamma   90.00
#
_symmetry.space_group_name_H-M   'P 1'
#
loop_
_entity.id
_entity.type
_entity.pdbx_description
1 polymer ?
#
loop_
_entity_poly.entity_id
_entity_poly.type
_entity_poly.pdbx_seq_one_letter_code
_entity_poly.pdbx_strand_id
1 'polypeptide(L)'
;NLPKLREFHVGAKFLVDGPVSDGDVDLSDLGPAVTPSERGTLTPAERDLVVEIQGGLPITETPYADVAAAIDADVGWVIETIKRFEAEGKVRRVGVIPNHYALGYTENGMTVWDVPEDALDEVGPAVAALDFVTHCYERPRHAGVWQYNFFAMTHGRTEAESERRIAEVKELMDEHWDVGADDWDTLFSTRILKKTGIRIADRADSNTA
;
A
#
# COMPACT_ATOMS: atom_id res chain seq x y z
N ASN A 1 9.17 -9.59 12.27
CA ASN A 1 7.98 -8.88 11.83
C ASN A 1 7.89 -7.58 12.61
N LEU A 2 8.01 -6.46 11.91
CA LEU A 2 7.91 -5.12 12.50
C LEU A 2 6.48 -4.61 12.29
N PRO A 3 5.61 -4.60 13.31
CA PRO A 3 4.26 -4.04 13.18
C PRO A 3 4.34 -2.54 12.90
N LYS A 4 3.40 -2.01 12.12
CA LYS A 4 3.23 -0.56 11.98
C LYS A 4 2.60 -0.01 13.27
N LEU A 5 3.13 1.09 13.79
CA LEU A 5 2.53 1.85 14.88
C LEU A 5 1.60 2.92 14.34
N ARG A 6 2.07 3.71 13.37
CA ARG A 6 1.30 4.75 12.67
C ARG A 6 1.55 4.65 11.16
N GLU A 7 0.54 4.99 10.39
CA GLU A 7 0.60 5.12 8.94
C GLU A 7 0.29 6.57 8.58
N PHE A 8 1.22 7.25 7.93
CA PHE A 8 1.05 8.63 7.50
C PHE A 8 0.58 8.71 6.06
N HIS A 9 1.07 7.80 5.20
CA HIS A 9 0.64 7.70 3.80
C HIS A 9 0.82 6.28 3.25
N VAL A 10 -0.17 5.81 2.50
CA VAL A 10 -0.08 4.61 1.65
C VAL A 10 -0.80 4.87 0.33
N GLY A 11 -0.05 5.14 -0.69
CA GLY A 11 -0.56 5.34 -2.05
C GLY A 11 0.59 5.46 -3.03
N ALA A 12 0.36 5.11 -4.28
CA ALA A 12 1.37 5.26 -5.33
C ALA A 12 0.82 6.21 -6.38
N LYS A 13 1.41 7.40 -6.48
CA LYS A 13 1.21 8.30 -7.61
C LYS A 13 2.37 8.09 -8.58
N PHE A 14 2.14 7.36 -9.67
CA PHE A 14 3.11 7.27 -10.75
C PHE A 14 2.70 8.27 -11.84
N LEU A 15 3.55 9.27 -12.07
CA LEU A 15 3.37 10.21 -13.17
C LEU A 15 3.60 9.45 -14.49
N VAL A 16 2.53 9.18 -15.20
CA VAL A 16 2.57 8.75 -16.60
C VAL A 16 2.54 10.03 -17.42
N ASP A 17 3.41 10.15 -18.43
CA ASP A 17 3.45 11.33 -19.29
C ASP A 17 2.07 11.57 -19.94
N GLY A 18 1.36 12.60 -19.50
CA GLY A 18 0.01 12.96 -19.92
C GLY A 18 -0.60 13.97 -18.94
N PRO A 19 -1.68 14.67 -19.31
CA PRO A 19 -2.34 15.58 -18.39
C PRO A 19 -2.86 14.77 -17.18
N VAL A 20 -2.23 15.00 -16.05
CA VAL A 20 -2.71 14.49 -14.77
C VAL A 20 -3.99 15.25 -14.47
N SER A 21 -5.13 14.57 -14.35
CA SER A 21 -6.29 15.19 -13.73
C SER A 21 -5.92 15.49 -12.28
N ASP A 22 -6.00 16.75 -11.87
CA ASP A 22 -5.88 17.21 -10.47
C ASP A 22 -7.05 16.68 -9.62
N GLY A 23 -7.20 15.37 -9.58
CA GLY A 23 -8.06 14.73 -8.62
C GLY A 23 -7.25 14.51 -7.36
N ASP A 24 -7.38 15.43 -6.41
CA ASP A 24 -7.02 15.14 -5.02
C ASP A 24 -7.73 13.84 -4.64
N VAL A 25 -6.95 12.76 -4.51
CA VAL A 25 -7.44 11.55 -3.88
C VAL A 25 -7.49 11.89 -2.39
N ASP A 26 -8.65 12.29 -1.93
CA ASP A 26 -8.91 12.49 -0.51
C ASP A 26 -8.70 11.15 0.22
N LEU A 27 -7.57 11.03 0.91
CA LEU A 27 -7.21 9.82 1.68
C LEU A 27 -8.07 9.69 2.95
N SER A 28 -8.90 10.69 3.29
CA SER A 28 -9.92 10.61 4.34
C SER A 28 -11.05 9.63 4.00
N ASP A 29 -11.20 9.27 2.73
CA ASP A 29 -12.13 8.25 2.21
C ASP A 29 -11.61 6.79 2.32
N LEU A 30 -10.49 6.55 2.98
CA LEU A 30 -10.18 5.23 3.51
C LEU A 30 -11.20 4.95 4.62
N GLY A 31 -12.27 4.28 4.29
CA GLY A 31 -13.39 4.02 5.17
C GLY A 31 -12.99 3.63 6.60
N PRO A 32 -13.88 3.73 7.58
CA PRO A 32 -13.56 3.60 8.99
C PRO A 32 -12.78 2.33 9.25
N ALA A 33 -11.71 2.42 10.07
CA ALA A 33 -10.96 1.25 10.50
C ALA A 33 -11.94 0.24 11.12
N VAL A 34 -12.19 -0.86 10.41
CA VAL A 34 -13.11 -1.92 10.88
C VAL A 34 -12.52 -2.53 12.14
N THR A 35 -13.20 -2.36 13.26
CA THR A 35 -12.77 -2.96 14.52
C THR A 35 -12.87 -4.49 14.44
N PRO A 36 -11.90 -5.25 15.04
CA PRO A 36 -11.90 -6.71 14.98
C PRO A 36 -13.14 -7.40 15.57
N SER A 37 -14.00 -6.67 16.26
CA SER A 37 -15.24 -7.17 16.87
C SER A 37 -16.39 -7.37 15.87
N GLU A 38 -16.33 -6.79 14.68
CA GLU A 38 -17.35 -6.90 13.63
C GLU A 38 -16.96 -7.88 12.54
N ARG A 39 -16.55 -9.08 12.92
CA ARG A 39 -16.26 -10.16 11.98
C ARG A 39 -17.55 -10.64 11.34
N GLY A 40 -17.94 -9.99 10.25
CA GLY A 40 -19.03 -10.49 9.41
C GLY A 40 -18.66 -11.83 8.81
N THR A 41 -19.59 -12.80 8.92
CA THR A 41 -19.45 -14.10 8.23
C THR A 41 -19.85 -13.91 6.79
N LEU A 42 -19.00 -14.37 5.85
CA LEU A 42 -19.34 -14.46 4.44
C LEU A 42 -20.31 -15.62 4.21
N THR A 43 -21.33 -15.43 3.40
CA THR A 43 -22.12 -16.54 2.84
C THR A 43 -21.24 -17.38 1.90
N PRO A 44 -21.62 -18.62 1.56
CA PRO A 44 -20.87 -19.42 0.59
C PRO A 44 -20.63 -18.71 -0.74
N ALA A 45 -21.65 -18.06 -1.32
CA ALA A 45 -21.54 -17.33 -2.59
C ALA A 45 -20.61 -16.10 -2.46
N GLU A 46 -20.67 -15.36 -1.36
CA GLU A 46 -19.76 -14.25 -1.08
C GLU A 46 -18.32 -14.71 -0.92
N ARG A 47 -18.12 -15.88 -0.31
CA ARG A 47 -16.80 -16.48 -0.19
C ARG A 47 -16.25 -16.87 -1.57
N ASP A 48 -17.07 -17.49 -2.41
CA ASP A 48 -16.68 -17.88 -3.76
C ASP A 48 -16.29 -16.64 -4.58
N LEU A 49 -17.03 -15.52 -4.45
CA LEU A 49 -16.69 -14.24 -5.05
C LEU A 49 -15.34 -13.73 -4.54
N VAL A 50 -15.09 -13.73 -3.23
CA VAL A 50 -13.81 -13.24 -2.68
C VAL A 50 -12.65 -14.12 -3.15
N VAL A 51 -12.81 -15.43 -3.19
CA VAL A 51 -11.79 -16.37 -3.70
C VAL A 51 -11.47 -16.07 -5.16
N GLU A 52 -12.49 -15.83 -5.99
CA GLU A 52 -12.29 -15.51 -7.41
C GLU A 52 -11.56 -14.19 -7.62
N ILE A 53 -11.97 -13.13 -6.92
CA ILE A 53 -11.40 -11.77 -7.13
C ILE A 53 -10.15 -11.46 -6.29
N GLN A 54 -9.74 -12.30 -5.33
CA GLN A 54 -8.57 -12.05 -4.48
C GLN A 54 -7.24 -11.98 -5.25
N GLY A 55 -7.21 -12.49 -6.47
CA GLY A 55 -6.08 -12.38 -7.40
C GLY A 55 -6.09 -11.11 -8.25
N GLY A 56 -7.15 -10.34 -8.16
CA GLY A 56 -7.50 -9.21 -9.03
C GLY A 56 -8.61 -9.57 -10.00
N LEU A 57 -9.30 -8.57 -10.53
CA LEU A 57 -10.26 -8.75 -11.62
C LEU A 57 -9.52 -9.15 -12.91
N PRO A 58 -10.10 -9.98 -13.79
CA PRO A 58 -9.53 -10.25 -15.11
C PRO A 58 -9.41 -8.96 -15.93
N ILE A 59 -8.32 -8.83 -16.70
CA ILE A 59 -8.09 -7.66 -17.56
C ILE A 59 -8.74 -7.96 -18.93
N THR A 60 -10.05 -7.77 -19.00
CA THR A 60 -10.89 -8.03 -20.17
C THR A 60 -11.85 -6.85 -20.39
N GLU A 61 -12.63 -6.87 -21.46
CA GLU A 61 -13.66 -5.86 -21.71
C GLU A 61 -14.85 -5.99 -20.74
N THR A 62 -15.07 -7.19 -20.17
CA THR A 62 -16.22 -7.51 -19.30
C THR A 62 -15.82 -8.20 -18.00
N PRO A 63 -14.93 -7.60 -17.17
CA PRO A 63 -14.32 -8.28 -16.03
C PRO A 63 -15.34 -8.81 -15.02
N TYR A 64 -16.42 -8.09 -14.78
CA TYR A 64 -17.45 -8.51 -13.84
C TYR A 64 -18.32 -9.66 -14.40
N ALA A 65 -18.52 -9.69 -15.72
CA ALA A 65 -19.25 -10.79 -16.36
C ALA A 65 -18.40 -12.07 -16.33
N ASP A 66 -17.09 -11.95 -16.52
CA ASP A 66 -16.17 -13.10 -16.45
C ASP A 66 -16.13 -13.70 -15.03
N VAL A 67 -16.06 -12.84 -14.00
CA VAL A 67 -16.15 -13.27 -12.60
C VAL A 67 -17.51 -13.93 -12.31
N ALA A 68 -18.61 -13.34 -12.77
CA ALA A 68 -19.94 -13.88 -12.57
C ALA A 68 -20.08 -15.28 -13.20
N ALA A 69 -19.57 -15.46 -14.42
CA ALA A 69 -19.54 -16.76 -15.11
C ALA A 69 -18.69 -17.80 -14.38
N ALA A 70 -17.55 -17.39 -13.79
CA ALA A 70 -16.65 -18.29 -13.07
C ALA A 70 -17.28 -18.87 -11.79
N ILE A 71 -18.19 -18.13 -11.15
CA ILE A 71 -18.83 -18.53 -9.88
C ILE A 71 -20.33 -18.88 -10.04
N ASP A 72 -20.83 -19.00 -11.27
CA ASP A 72 -22.25 -19.24 -11.60
C ASP A 72 -23.21 -18.27 -10.91
N ALA A 73 -22.92 -16.95 -11.05
CA ALA A 73 -23.67 -15.88 -10.43
C ALA A 73 -24.20 -14.86 -11.46
N ASP A 74 -25.11 -14.00 -11.04
CA ASP A 74 -25.58 -12.86 -11.82
C ASP A 74 -24.57 -11.69 -11.77
N VAL A 75 -24.33 -11.01 -12.89
CA VAL A 75 -23.38 -9.88 -13.00
C VAL A 75 -23.78 -8.72 -12.09
N GLY A 76 -25.08 -8.41 -12.03
CA GLY A 76 -25.60 -7.36 -11.15
C GLY A 76 -25.35 -7.69 -9.67
N TRP A 77 -25.56 -8.95 -9.29
CA TRP A 77 -25.24 -9.42 -7.93
C TRP A 77 -23.76 -9.28 -7.60
N VAL A 78 -22.85 -9.60 -8.51
CA VAL A 78 -21.39 -9.44 -8.33
C VAL A 78 -21.06 -7.97 -8.06
N ILE A 79 -21.54 -7.05 -8.90
CA ILE A 79 -21.28 -5.62 -8.79
C ILE A 79 -21.83 -5.08 -7.47
N GLU A 80 -23.08 -5.36 -7.14
CA GLU A 80 -23.71 -4.87 -5.90
C GLU A 80 -23.07 -5.48 -4.64
N THR A 81 -22.58 -6.72 -4.71
CA THR A 81 -21.89 -7.36 -3.59
C THR A 81 -20.51 -6.68 -3.35
N ILE A 82 -19.75 -6.36 -4.42
CA ILE A 82 -18.47 -5.66 -4.30
C ILE A 82 -18.69 -4.25 -3.72
N LYS A 83 -19.68 -3.49 -4.21
CA LYS A 83 -20.04 -2.17 -3.66
C LYS A 83 -20.41 -2.24 -2.18
N ARG A 84 -21.20 -3.24 -1.81
CA ARG A 84 -21.58 -3.47 -0.42
C ARG A 84 -20.37 -3.83 0.43
N PHE A 85 -19.45 -4.65 -0.06
CA PHE A 85 -18.20 -4.98 0.64
C PHE A 85 -17.31 -3.76 0.85
N GLU A 86 -17.29 -2.83 -0.09
CA GLU A 86 -16.59 -1.56 0.04
C GLU A 86 -17.25 -0.69 1.12
N ALA A 87 -18.56 -0.53 1.08
CA ALA A 87 -19.34 0.21 2.10
C ALA A 87 -19.20 -0.40 3.52
N GLU A 88 -19.07 -1.71 3.63
CA GLU A 88 -18.89 -2.44 4.88
C GLU A 88 -17.41 -2.54 5.33
N GLY A 89 -16.46 -1.99 4.55
CA GLY A 89 -15.02 -2.06 4.83
C GLY A 89 -14.40 -3.45 4.65
N LYS A 90 -15.10 -4.42 4.08
CA LYS A 90 -14.56 -5.74 3.72
C LYS A 90 -13.61 -5.66 2.53
N VAL A 91 -13.90 -4.77 1.58
CA VAL A 91 -13.03 -4.32 0.50
C VAL A 91 -12.66 -2.87 0.77
N ARG A 92 -11.38 -2.57 0.93
CA ARG A 92 -10.94 -1.20 1.22
C ARG A 92 -11.12 -0.24 0.05
N ARG A 93 -10.85 -0.75 -1.16
CA ARG A 93 -11.00 -0.02 -2.42
C ARG A 93 -10.89 -0.97 -3.59
N VAL A 94 -11.45 -0.59 -4.71
CA VAL A 94 -11.20 -1.17 -6.03
C VAL A 94 -10.28 -0.22 -6.78
N GLY A 95 -9.17 -0.70 -7.33
CA GLY A 95 -8.22 0.16 -8.02
C GLY A 95 -7.26 -0.62 -8.91
N VAL A 96 -6.53 0.12 -9.74
CA VAL A 96 -5.49 -0.43 -10.61
C VAL A 96 -4.16 -0.36 -9.89
N ILE A 97 -3.44 -1.49 -9.83
CA ILE A 97 -2.08 -1.55 -9.31
C ILE A 97 -1.13 -1.75 -10.49
N PRO A 98 -0.55 -0.66 -11.04
CA PRO A 98 0.34 -0.77 -12.18
C PRO A 98 1.65 -1.45 -11.80
N ASN A 99 2.26 -2.14 -12.76
CA ASN A 99 3.62 -2.62 -12.60
C ASN A 99 4.60 -1.45 -12.81
N HIS A 100 5.04 -0.81 -11.72
CA HIS A 100 5.92 0.36 -11.77
C HIS A 100 7.27 0.08 -12.45
N TYR A 101 7.79 -1.14 -12.38
CA TYR A 101 8.98 -1.52 -13.13
C TYR A 101 8.75 -1.44 -14.65
N ALA A 102 7.60 -1.91 -15.12
CA ALA A 102 7.21 -1.80 -16.53
C ALA A 102 6.98 -0.34 -16.98
N LEU A 103 6.67 0.55 -16.03
CA LEU A 103 6.56 2.00 -16.24
C LEU A 103 7.91 2.73 -16.11
N GLY A 104 9.01 1.99 -15.92
CA GLY A 104 10.36 2.53 -15.85
C GLY A 104 10.81 2.99 -14.47
N TYR A 105 10.03 2.79 -13.41
CA TYR A 105 10.44 3.09 -12.03
C TYR A 105 11.20 1.90 -11.45
N THR A 106 12.51 1.85 -11.73
CA THR A 106 13.39 0.74 -11.36
C THR A 106 14.13 0.98 -10.05
N GLU A 107 14.36 2.25 -9.71
CA GLU A 107 15.09 2.66 -8.52
C GLU A 107 14.13 2.90 -7.35
N ASN A 108 14.00 1.88 -6.49
CA ASN A 108 13.06 1.89 -5.38
C ASN A 108 13.86 1.91 -4.07
N GLY A 109 13.88 3.06 -3.39
CA GLY A 109 14.57 3.28 -2.13
C GLY A 109 13.61 3.37 -0.96
N MET A 110 13.75 2.48 0.03
CA MET A 110 13.13 2.64 1.33
C MET A 110 14.10 3.40 2.22
N THR A 111 13.85 4.69 2.46
CA THR A 111 14.60 5.45 3.45
C THR A 111 14.12 5.08 4.84
N VAL A 112 15.08 4.89 5.76
CA VAL A 112 14.84 4.50 7.15
C VAL A 112 15.54 5.48 8.07
N TRP A 113 14.86 5.90 9.14
CA TRP A 113 15.27 7.01 9.98
C TRP A 113 15.07 6.71 11.45
N ASP A 114 16.02 7.13 12.30
CA ASP A 114 15.92 7.13 13.77
C ASP A 114 15.42 8.49 14.24
N VAL A 115 14.11 8.75 14.04
CA VAL A 115 13.47 10.02 14.33
C VAL A 115 13.21 10.15 15.84
N PRO A 116 13.56 11.27 16.49
CA PRO A 116 13.14 11.56 17.87
C PRO A 116 11.61 11.49 18.02
N GLU A 117 11.13 10.96 19.14
CA GLU A 117 9.70 10.73 19.36
C GLU A 117 8.87 12.02 19.30
N ASP A 118 9.45 13.13 19.75
CA ASP A 118 8.82 14.46 19.74
C ASP A 118 8.77 15.11 18.34
N ALA A 119 9.63 14.67 17.41
CA ALA A 119 9.63 15.17 16.03
C ALA A 119 8.67 14.38 15.11
N LEU A 120 8.26 13.16 15.48
CA LEU A 120 7.45 12.29 14.62
C LEU A 120 6.10 12.88 14.20
N ASP A 121 5.47 13.67 15.08
CA ASP A 121 4.16 14.28 14.81
C ASP A 121 4.21 15.37 13.73
N GLU A 122 5.37 16.00 13.54
CA GLU A 122 5.61 17.01 12.52
C GLU A 122 6.20 16.41 11.24
N VAL A 123 7.21 15.56 11.40
CA VAL A 123 7.93 14.91 10.30
C VAL A 123 7.03 13.97 9.49
N GLY A 124 6.22 13.16 10.17
CA GLY A 124 5.39 12.16 9.49
C GLY A 124 4.47 12.76 8.43
N PRO A 125 3.60 13.74 8.78
CA PRO A 125 2.75 14.43 7.81
C PRO A 125 3.54 15.20 6.75
N ALA A 126 4.66 15.85 7.12
CA ALA A 126 5.46 16.61 6.19
C ALA A 126 6.08 15.74 5.08
N VAL A 127 6.68 14.61 5.44
CA VAL A 127 7.21 13.63 4.46
C VAL A 127 6.10 12.97 3.66
N ALA A 128 4.96 12.68 4.30
CA ALA A 128 3.81 12.09 3.63
C ALA A 128 3.20 13.01 2.55
N ALA A 129 3.38 14.32 2.68
CA ALA A 129 2.92 15.31 1.70
C ALA A 129 3.79 15.38 0.43
N LEU A 130 4.98 14.79 0.41
CA LEU A 130 5.83 14.73 -0.78
C LEU A 130 5.21 13.82 -1.84
N ASP A 131 4.98 14.35 -3.03
CA ASP A 131 4.27 13.65 -4.12
C ASP A 131 4.93 12.33 -4.57
N PHE A 132 6.23 12.22 -4.42
CA PHE A 132 7.02 11.04 -4.79
C PHE A 132 7.15 10.00 -3.67
N VAL A 133 6.66 10.29 -2.46
CA VAL A 133 6.62 9.35 -1.34
C VAL A 133 5.34 8.54 -1.43
N THR A 134 5.48 7.23 -1.62
CA THR A 134 4.31 6.34 -1.81
C THR A 134 3.85 5.64 -0.54
N HIS A 135 4.75 5.45 0.41
CA HIS A 135 4.48 4.84 1.69
C HIS A 135 5.30 5.55 2.77
N CYS A 136 4.63 5.95 3.83
CA CYS A 136 5.25 6.61 4.95
C CYS A 136 4.60 6.13 6.26
N TYR A 137 5.41 5.57 7.17
CA TYR A 137 4.88 4.97 8.39
C TYR A 137 5.94 4.83 9.49
N GLU A 138 5.45 4.76 10.74
CA GLU A 138 6.22 4.46 11.93
C GLU A 138 6.20 2.97 12.26
N ARG A 139 7.33 2.46 12.76
CA ARG A 139 7.48 1.11 13.33
C ARG A 139 8.25 1.17 14.64
N PRO A 140 8.09 0.17 15.54
CA PRO A 140 8.88 0.14 16.76
C PRO A 140 10.36 -0.09 16.47
N ARG A 141 11.21 0.53 17.29
CA ARG A 141 12.64 0.19 17.35
C ARG A 141 12.84 -1.17 18.02
N HIS A 142 13.92 -1.84 17.70
CA HIS A 142 14.36 -3.05 18.40
C HIS A 142 15.78 -2.88 18.89
N ALA A 143 15.94 -2.61 20.18
CA ALA A 143 17.22 -2.30 20.81
C ALA A 143 18.31 -3.34 20.48
N GLY A 144 19.47 -2.87 20.01
CA GLY A 144 20.60 -3.70 19.62
C GLY A 144 20.45 -4.48 18.31
N VAL A 145 19.31 -4.35 17.61
CA VAL A 145 19.04 -5.03 16.35
C VAL A 145 18.65 -4.06 15.24
N TRP A 146 17.77 -3.10 15.55
CA TRP A 146 17.19 -2.19 14.57
C TRP A 146 16.79 -0.87 15.23
N GLN A 147 17.49 0.19 14.91
CA GLN A 147 17.31 1.50 15.54
C GLN A 147 16.24 2.38 14.88
N TYR A 148 15.99 2.18 13.61
CA TYR A 148 15.11 3.05 12.84
C TYR A 148 13.63 2.83 13.17
N ASN A 149 12.89 3.95 13.34
CA ASN A 149 11.47 3.93 13.67
C ASN A 149 10.59 4.56 12.58
N PHE A 150 11.16 5.30 11.64
CA PHE A 150 10.41 5.96 10.58
C PHE A 150 10.87 5.47 9.20
N PHE A 151 9.92 5.29 8.28
CA PHE A 151 10.12 4.68 6.98
C PHE A 151 9.40 5.48 5.91
N ALA A 152 10.09 5.83 4.83
CA ALA A 152 9.51 6.48 3.67
C ALA A 152 9.99 5.81 2.37
N MET A 153 9.05 5.38 1.52
CA MET A 153 9.35 4.75 0.25
C MET A 153 9.36 5.77 -0.87
N THR A 154 10.48 5.85 -1.56
CA THR A 154 10.67 6.67 -2.76
C THR A 154 10.85 5.79 -4.00
N HIS A 155 10.50 6.31 -5.16
CA HIS A 155 10.68 5.65 -6.45
C HIS A 155 11.35 6.60 -7.44
N GLY A 156 12.29 6.10 -8.23
CA GLY A 156 12.96 6.85 -9.30
C GLY A 156 13.00 6.05 -10.59
N ARG A 157 13.09 6.75 -11.73
CA ARG A 157 13.35 6.13 -13.04
C ARG A 157 14.83 5.95 -13.30
N THR A 158 15.65 6.74 -12.61
CA THR A 158 17.12 6.71 -12.69
C THR A 158 17.70 6.84 -11.29
N GLU A 159 18.95 6.39 -11.12
CA GLU A 159 19.70 6.55 -9.88
C GLU A 159 19.78 8.02 -9.46
N ALA A 160 20.12 8.93 -10.35
CA ALA A 160 20.19 10.36 -10.07
C ALA A 160 18.83 10.97 -9.64
N GLU A 161 17.71 10.45 -10.16
CA GLU A 161 16.38 10.87 -9.71
C GLU A 161 16.08 10.35 -8.31
N SER A 162 16.43 9.09 -8.02
CA SER A 162 16.26 8.48 -6.69
C SER A 162 17.10 9.22 -5.65
N GLU A 163 18.38 9.47 -5.94
CA GLU A 163 19.29 10.23 -5.06
C GLU A 163 18.76 11.64 -4.74
N ARG A 164 18.26 12.34 -5.76
CA ARG A 164 17.66 13.68 -5.56
C ARG A 164 16.45 13.63 -4.64
N ARG A 165 15.54 12.66 -4.83
CA ARG A 165 14.36 12.49 -3.99
C ARG A 165 14.71 12.10 -2.55
N ILE A 166 15.72 11.27 -2.37
CA ILE A 166 16.25 10.91 -1.05
C ILE A 166 16.86 12.15 -0.37
N ALA A 167 17.63 12.96 -1.11
CA ALA A 167 18.19 14.20 -0.60
C ALA A 167 17.10 15.20 -0.18
N GLU A 168 16.02 15.32 -0.95
CA GLU A 168 14.86 16.15 -0.62
C GLU A 168 14.16 15.70 0.67
N VAL A 169 13.98 14.38 0.87
CA VAL A 169 13.49 13.85 2.15
C VAL A 169 14.45 14.22 3.28
N LYS A 170 15.78 14.08 3.06
CA LYS A 170 16.77 14.42 4.08
C LYS A 170 16.76 15.90 4.44
N GLU A 171 16.69 16.80 3.46
CA GLU A 171 16.60 18.24 3.69
C GLU A 171 15.38 18.59 4.56
N LEU A 172 14.23 18.00 4.27
CA LEU A 172 13.02 18.17 5.06
C LEU A 172 13.19 17.62 6.48
N MET A 173 13.85 16.48 6.65
CA MET A 173 14.18 15.95 7.98
C MET A 173 15.08 16.88 8.77
N ASP A 174 16.12 17.44 8.14
CA ASP A 174 17.07 18.39 8.74
C ASP A 174 16.38 19.70 9.21
N GLU A 175 15.20 20.05 8.70
CA GLU A 175 14.41 21.19 9.18
C GLU A 175 13.80 20.96 10.57
N HIS A 176 13.61 19.70 10.97
CA HIS A 176 12.93 19.31 12.20
C HIS A 176 13.89 18.86 13.32
N TRP A 177 15.04 18.26 12.97
CA TRP A 177 16.10 17.91 13.93
C TRP A 177 17.44 17.78 13.22
N ASP A 178 18.55 17.82 13.98
CA ASP A 178 19.91 17.65 13.45
C ASP A 178 20.18 16.19 13.10
N VAL A 179 19.98 15.81 11.83
CA VAL A 179 20.10 14.43 11.34
C VAL A 179 21.56 14.03 11.23
N GLY A 180 22.03 13.18 12.15
CA GLY A 180 23.37 12.59 12.10
C GLY A 180 23.57 11.58 10.98
N ALA A 181 24.82 11.29 10.67
CA ALA A 181 25.15 10.32 9.61
C ALA A 181 24.64 8.90 9.90
N ASP A 182 24.52 8.51 11.17
CA ASP A 182 24.09 7.18 11.60
C ASP A 182 22.57 7.10 11.85
N ASP A 183 21.85 8.24 11.76
CA ASP A 183 20.42 8.31 12.07
C ASP A 183 19.55 7.89 10.89
N TRP A 184 20.13 7.61 9.75
CA TRP A 184 19.38 7.20 8.57
C TRP A 184 20.16 6.27 7.63
N ASP A 185 19.44 5.55 6.77
CA ASP A 185 19.99 4.73 5.71
C ASP A 185 18.98 4.58 4.57
N THR A 186 19.40 4.07 3.43
CA THR A 186 18.53 3.75 2.30
C THR A 186 18.67 2.30 1.90
N LEU A 187 17.56 1.59 1.91
CA LEU A 187 17.46 0.19 1.52
C LEU A 187 16.93 0.08 0.09
N PHE A 188 17.78 -0.23 -0.86
CA PHE A 188 17.38 -0.46 -2.25
C PHE A 188 16.88 -1.88 -2.48
N SER A 189 15.78 -2.00 -3.23
CA SER A 189 15.21 -3.30 -3.60
C SER A 189 16.02 -3.93 -4.75
N THR A 190 16.70 -5.01 -4.48
CA THR A 190 17.49 -5.76 -5.49
C THR A 190 16.71 -6.90 -6.14
N ARG A 191 15.71 -7.46 -5.46
CA ARG A 191 14.92 -8.58 -5.94
C ARG A 191 13.57 -8.70 -5.20
N ILE A 192 12.50 -8.91 -5.95
CA ILE A 192 11.20 -9.28 -5.38
C ILE A 192 11.22 -10.78 -5.07
N LEU A 193 11.10 -11.13 -3.79
CA LEU A 193 11.02 -12.54 -3.36
C LEU A 193 9.58 -13.04 -3.38
N LYS A 194 8.64 -12.19 -2.94
CA LYS A 194 7.20 -12.49 -2.93
C LYS A 194 6.39 -11.18 -2.90
N LYS A 195 5.39 -11.09 -3.77
CA LYS A 195 4.44 -9.97 -3.80
C LYS A 195 3.02 -10.54 -3.89
N THR A 196 2.48 -10.95 -2.74
CA THR A 196 1.10 -11.45 -2.66
C THR A 196 0.43 -10.91 -1.39
N GLY A 197 -0.89 -10.63 -1.47
CA GLY A 197 -1.71 -10.37 -0.30
C GLY A 197 -2.04 -11.65 0.49
N ILE A 198 -2.75 -11.49 1.60
CA ILE A 198 -3.36 -12.59 2.34
C ILE A 198 -4.45 -13.19 1.44
N ARG A 199 -4.48 -14.52 1.31
CA ARG A 199 -5.47 -15.24 0.53
C ARG A 199 -6.36 -16.08 1.43
N ILE A 200 -7.64 -16.15 1.07
CA ILE A 200 -8.58 -17.10 1.64
C ILE A 200 -8.37 -18.42 0.88
N ALA A 201 -8.16 -19.54 1.59
CA ALA A 201 -8.02 -20.86 0.97
C ALA A 201 -9.33 -21.30 0.31
N ASP A 202 -9.22 -22.03 -0.80
CA ASP A 202 -10.34 -22.67 -1.46
C ASP A 202 -10.99 -23.73 -0.55
N ARG A 203 -12.28 -24.03 -0.79
CA ARG A 203 -13.01 -25.08 -0.06
C ARG A 203 -12.34 -26.45 -0.15
N ALA A 204 -11.60 -26.71 -1.24
CA ALA A 204 -10.91 -27.98 -1.45
C ALA A 204 -9.75 -28.20 -0.46
N ASP A 205 -9.11 -27.13 0.03
CA ASP A 205 -7.95 -27.23 0.92
C ASP A 205 -8.32 -27.43 2.40
N SER A 206 -9.59 -27.26 2.77
CA SER A 206 -10.05 -27.41 4.15
C SER A 206 -10.38 -28.84 4.56
N ASN A 207 -10.26 -29.80 3.64
CA ASN A 207 -10.63 -31.22 3.89
C ASN A 207 -9.41 -32.15 4.03
N THR A 208 -8.20 -31.63 4.16
CA THR A 208 -6.94 -32.38 4.33
C THR A 208 -6.19 -31.89 5.58
N ALA A 209 -6.85 -31.95 6.73
CA ALA A 209 -6.19 -31.81 8.03
C ALA A 209 -6.82 -32.82 9.02
#